data_0abd00be9a4c6236819fd2893e972b75
#
_entry.id   0abd00be9a4c6236819fd2893e972b75
#
_cell.length_a   1.000
_cell.length_b   1.000
_cell.length_c   1.000
_cell.angle_alpha   90.00
_cell.angle_beta   90.00
_cell.angle_gamma   90.00
#
_symmetry.space_group_name_H-M   'P 1'
#
loop_
_entity.id
_entity.type
_entity.pdbx_description
1 polymer ?
#
loop_
_entity_poly.entity_id
_entity_poly.type
_entity_poly.pdbx_seq_one_letter_code
_entity_poly.pdbx_strand_id
1 'polypeptide(L)'
;DKVREEMEEFHAEIENDTANKEEEFGDLLFALINYARFINVNPEDALEKCNRKFISRFQYIEKKAAEQGKSVADMSLEEMEKLWQEAKGK
;
A
#
# COMPACT_ATOMS: atom_id res chain seq x y z
N ASP A 1 -3.96 21.61 -6.35
CA ASP A 1 -3.81 20.73 -5.19
C ASP A 1 -2.37 20.24 -5.07
N LYS A 2 -1.78 20.50 -3.92
CA LYS A 2 -0.35 20.23 -3.69
C LYS A 2 -0.02 18.74 -3.83
N VAL A 3 -0.88 17.88 -3.30
CA VAL A 3 -0.67 16.44 -3.41
C VAL A 3 -0.65 16.00 -4.87
N ARG A 4 -1.58 16.51 -5.65
CA ARG A 4 -1.64 16.16 -7.08
C ARG A 4 -0.39 16.64 -7.82
N GLU A 5 0.07 17.85 -7.52
CA GLU A 5 1.29 18.38 -8.12
C GLU A 5 2.49 17.50 -7.84
N GLU A 6 2.65 17.10 -6.55
CA GLU A 6 3.76 16.26 -6.16
C GLU A 6 3.67 14.86 -6.77
N MET A 7 2.46 14.33 -6.93
CA MET A 7 2.27 13.04 -7.60
C MET A 7 2.70 13.11 -9.06
N GLU A 8 2.34 14.18 -9.74
CA GLU A 8 2.73 14.37 -11.14
C GLU A 8 4.23 14.50 -11.29
N GLU A 9 4.87 15.24 -10.40
CA GLU A 9 6.33 15.40 -10.41
C GLU A 9 7.03 14.08 -10.15
N PHE A 10 6.55 13.31 -9.17
CA PHE A 10 7.13 12.00 -8.86
C PHE A 10 6.97 11.04 -10.04
N HIS A 11 5.79 11.04 -10.66
CA HIS A 11 5.52 10.18 -11.81
C HIS A 11 6.44 10.53 -12.98
N ALA A 12 6.67 11.81 -13.22
CA ALA A 12 7.58 12.26 -14.27
C ALA A 12 9.01 11.77 -14.01
N GLU A 13 9.45 11.81 -12.76
CA GLU A 13 10.79 11.34 -12.40
C GLU A 13 10.93 9.83 -12.62
N ILE A 14 9.88 9.06 -12.34
CA ILE A 14 9.88 7.62 -12.60
C ILE A 14 10.00 7.35 -14.11
N GLU A 15 9.19 8.04 -14.91
CA GLU A 15 9.19 7.85 -16.37
C GLU A 15 10.53 8.20 -17.01
N ASN A 16 11.18 9.24 -16.49
CA ASN A 16 12.45 9.69 -17.01
C ASN A 16 13.64 8.96 -16.41
N ASP A 17 13.39 8.09 -15.43
CA ASP A 17 14.42 7.29 -14.76
C ASP A 17 15.59 8.15 -14.28
N THR A 18 15.27 9.23 -13.58
CA THR A 18 16.28 10.16 -13.08
C THR A 18 16.77 9.75 -11.70
N ALA A 19 17.86 10.39 -11.24
CA ALA A 19 18.40 10.16 -9.92
C ALA A 19 17.58 10.83 -8.81
N ASN A 20 16.55 11.61 -9.17
CA ASN A 20 15.76 12.38 -8.21
C ASN A 20 14.53 11.67 -7.68
N LYS A 21 14.34 10.39 -8.01
CA LYS A 21 13.14 9.65 -7.60
C LYS A 21 12.93 9.64 -6.09
N GLU A 22 14.01 9.42 -5.34
CA GLU A 22 13.91 9.34 -3.88
C GLU A 22 13.51 10.69 -3.29
N GLU A 23 14.10 11.77 -3.78
CA GLU A 23 13.79 13.11 -3.33
C GLU A 23 12.34 13.47 -3.65
N GLU A 24 11.89 13.17 -4.87
CA GLU A 24 10.51 13.45 -5.29
C GLU A 24 9.51 12.62 -4.49
N PHE A 25 9.86 11.38 -4.16
CA PHE A 25 9.00 10.57 -3.32
C PHE A 25 8.87 11.18 -1.92
N GLY A 26 9.97 11.68 -1.38
CA GLY A 26 9.95 12.37 -0.10
C GLY A 26 9.03 13.59 -0.11
N ASP A 27 9.09 14.36 -1.18
CA ASP A 27 8.24 15.54 -1.35
C ASP A 27 6.76 15.14 -1.41
N LEU A 28 6.46 14.07 -2.12
CA LEU A 28 5.09 13.55 -2.19
C LEU A 28 4.61 13.12 -0.82
N LEU A 29 5.43 12.38 -0.09
CA LEU A 29 5.08 11.91 1.24
C LEU A 29 4.82 13.08 2.19
N PHE A 30 5.67 14.11 2.12
CA PHE A 30 5.52 15.31 2.92
C PHE A 30 4.17 16.01 2.62
N ALA A 31 3.84 16.11 1.33
CA ALA A 31 2.57 16.73 0.92
C ALA A 31 1.37 15.93 1.43
N LEU A 32 1.45 14.60 1.38
CA LEU A 32 0.39 13.73 1.92
C LEU A 32 0.21 13.92 3.42
N ILE A 33 1.31 13.99 4.15
CA ILE A 33 1.27 14.20 5.60
C ILE A 33 0.64 15.54 5.93
N ASN A 34 1.00 16.59 5.19
CA ASN A 34 0.40 17.91 5.41
C ASN A 34 -1.09 17.91 5.10
N TYR A 35 -1.49 17.21 4.05
CA TYR A 35 -2.90 17.10 3.72
C TYR A 35 -3.67 16.38 4.84
N ALA A 36 -3.10 15.29 5.35
CA ALA A 36 -3.73 14.55 6.45
C ALA A 36 -3.95 15.45 7.65
N ARG A 37 -2.96 16.26 8.00
CA ARG A 37 -3.08 17.20 9.12
C ARG A 37 -4.18 18.22 8.86
N PHE A 38 -4.30 18.68 7.62
CA PHE A 38 -5.32 19.65 7.25
C PHE A 38 -6.73 19.09 7.47
N ILE A 39 -6.95 17.81 7.22
CA ILE A 39 -8.25 17.16 7.39
C ILE A 39 -8.38 16.45 8.74
N ASN A 40 -7.47 16.74 9.67
CA ASN A 40 -7.50 16.19 11.04
C ASN A 40 -7.35 14.67 11.09
N VAL A 41 -6.53 14.12 10.22
CA VAL A 41 -6.17 12.71 10.22
C VAL A 41 -4.73 12.58 10.70
N ASN A 42 -4.49 11.71 11.67
CA ASN A 42 -3.12 11.42 12.10
C ASN A 42 -2.55 10.37 11.14
N PRO A 43 -1.53 10.74 10.34
CA PRO A 43 -1.02 9.81 9.32
C PRO A 43 -0.37 8.56 9.91
N GLU A 44 0.25 8.65 11.08
CA GLU A 44 0.85 7.48 11.71
C GLU A 44 -0.22 6.47 12.14
N ASP A 45 -1.30 6.96 12.74
CA ASP A 45 -2.41 6.11 13.15
C ASP A 45 -3.10 5.49 11.94
N ALA A 46 -3.25 6.27 10.87
CA ALA A 46 -3.86 5.77 9.64
C ALA A 46 -3.02 4.64 9.05
N LEU A 47 -1.70 4.82 9.02
CA LEU A 47 -0.80 3.80 8.50
C LEU A 47 -0.81 2.56 9.38
N GLU A 48 -0.84 2.72 10.69
CA GLU A 48 -0.90 1.59 11.62
C GLU A 48 -2.16 0.76 11.40
N LYS A 49 -3.30 1.41 11.22
CA LYS A 49 -4.56 0.71 10.91
C LYS A 49 -4.46 -0.04 9.59
N CYS A 50 -3.84 0.57 8.61
CA CYS A 50 -3.61 -0.06 7.31
C CYS A 50 -2.75 -1.32 7.46
N ASN A 51 -1.66 -1.21 8.23
CA ASN A 51 -0.75 -2.32 8.46
C ASN A 51 -1.47 -3.48 9.16
N ARG A 52 -2.30 -3.19 10.15
CA ARG A 52 -3.07 -4.23 10.85
C ARG A 52 -4.04 -4.94 9.91
N LYS A 53 -4.71 -4.20 9.05
CA LYS A 53 -5.59 -4.80 8.05
C LYS A 53 -4.81 -5.71 7.11
N PHE A 54 -3.65 -5.25 6.66
CA PHE A 54 -2.82 -6.04 5.76
C PHE A 54 -2.38 -7.34 6.42
N ILE A 55 -1.91 -7.27 7.66
CA ILE A 55 -1.47 -8.44 8.40
C ILE A 55 -2.62 -9.44 8.55
N SER A 56 -3.80 -8.96 8.95
CA SER A 56 -4.96 -9.80 9.14
C SER A 56 -5.38 -10.51 7.85
N ARG A 57 -5.38 -9.77 6.74
CA ARG A 57 -5.73 -10.33 5.43
C ARG A 57 -4.69 -11.33 4.95
N PHE A 58 -3.42 -11.05 5.19
CA PHE A 58 -2.35 -11.96 4.80
C PHE A 58 -2.42 -13.25 5.62
N GLN A 59 -2.73 -13.15 6.91
CA GLN A 59 -2.91 -14.33 7.75
C GLN A 59 -4.06 -15.21 7.26
N TYR A 60 -5.12 -14.59 6.77
CA TYR A 60 -6.23 -15.31 6.15
C TYR A 60 -5.75 -16.10 4.93
N ILE A 61 -4.94 -15.46 4.09
CA ILE A 61 -4.38 -16.12 2.90
C ILE A 61 -3.50 -17.29 3.31
N GLU A 62 -2.64 -17.09 4.31
CA GLU A 62 -1.77 -18.15 4.80
C GLU A 62 -2.57 -19.34 5.32
N LYS A 63 -3.65 -19.07 6.06
CA LYS A 63 -4.50 -20.12 6.59
C LYS A 63 -5.17 -20.92 5.47
N LYS A 64 -5.69 -20.22 4.47
CA LYS A 64 -6.34 -20.88 3.34
C LYS A 64 -5.35 -21.68 2.51
N ALA A 65 -4.14 -21.19 2.34
CA ALA A 65 -3.10 -21.93 1.65
C ALA A 65 -2.78 -23.23 2.39
N ALA A 66 -2.64 -23.14 3.70
CA ALA A 66 -2.35 -24.32 4.54
C ALA A 66 -3.47 -25.36 4.43
N GLU A 67 -4.74 -24.94 4.40
CA GLU A 67 -5.88 -25.85 4.25
C GLU A 67 -5.84 -26.61 2.93
N GLN A 68 -5.19 -26.04 1.92
CA GLN A 68 -5.02 -26.67 0.61
C GLN A 68 -3.70 -27.45 0.51
N GLY A 69 -2.94 -27.52 1.59
CA GLY A 69 -1.65 -28.19 1.58
C GLY A 69 -0.57 -27.41 0.83
N LYS A 70 -0.74 -26.10 0.68
CA LYS A 70 0.20 -25.24 -0.02
C LYS A 70 0.83 -24.23 0.91
N SER A 71 1.95 -23.64 0.49
CA SER A 71 2.47 -22.43 1.12
C SER A 71 2.08 -21.25 0.24
N VAL A 72 2.15 -20.04 0.78
CA VAL A 72 1.84 -18.83 0.01
C VAL A 72 2.76 -18.71 -1.20
N ALA A 73 4.01 -19.15 -1.06
CA ALA A 73 4.99 -19.11 -2.15
C ALA A 73 4.57 -19.95 -3.36
N ASP A 74 3.72 -20.96 -3.14
CA ASP A 74 3.25 -21.85 -4.21
C ASP A 74 1.98 -21.37 -4.88
N MET A 75 1.42 -20.25 -4.42
CA MET A 75 0.16 -19.75 -4.96
C MET A 75 0.40 -18.85 -6.17
N SER A 76 -0.52 -18.92 -7.13
CA SER A 76 -0.50 -17.99 -8.24
C SER A 76 -0.99 -16.62 -7.77
N LEU A 77 -0.68 -15.60 -8.55
CA LEU A 77 -1.15 -14.25 -8.24
C LEU A 77 -2.68 -14.19 -8.24
N GLU A 78 -3.32 -14.92 -9.15
CA GLU A 78 -4.78 -14.98 -9.23
C GLU A 78 -5.39 -15.58 -7.96
N GLU A 79 -4.79 -16.66 -7.45
CA GLU A 79 -5.25 -17.29 -6.21
C GLU A 79 -5.12 -16.33 -5.04
N MET A 80 -3.99 -15.65 -4.94
CA MET A 80 -3.75 -14.68 -3.86
C MET A 80 -4.76 -13.53 -3.93
N GLU A 81 -5.01 -13.02 -5.13
CA GLU A 81 -5.96 -11.92 -5.33
C GLU A 81 -7.37 -12.33 -4.91
N LYS A 82 -7.78 -13.53 -5.28
CA LYS A 82 -9.09 -14.06 -4.91
C LYS A 82 -9.25 -14.14 -3.40
N LEU A 83 -8.23 -14.68 -2.72
CA LEU A 83 -8.26 -14.78 -1.26
C LEU A 83 -8.21 -13.42 -0.58
N TRP A 84 -7.49 -12.48 -1.18
CA TRP A 84 -7.44 -11.12 -0.67
C TRP A 84 -8.83 -10.47 -0.70
N GLN A 85 -9.55 -10.65 -1.81
CA GLN A 85 -10.92 -10.13 -1.92
C GLN A 85 -11.85 -10.80 -0.91
N GLU A 86 -11.70 -12.11 -0.69
CA GLU A 86 -12.47 -12.80 0.34
C GLU A 86 -12.18 -12.24 1.72
N ALA A 87 -10.90 -11.99 2.02
CA ALA A 87 -10.49 -11.45 3.32
C ALA A 87 -11.10 -10.09 3.59
N LYS A 88 -11.31 -9.28 2.56
CA LYS A 88 -11.93 -7.97 2.71
C LYS A 88 -13.36 -8.05 3.24
N GLY A 89 -14.03 -9.15 3.00
CA GLY A 89 -15.40 -9.35 3.44
C GLY A 89 -15.54 -9.90 4.85
N LYS A 90 -14.43 -10.13 5.54
CA LYS A 90 -14.43 -10.73 6.88
C LYS A 90 -14.37 -9.72 8.03
#